data_cdcb0689a46562aa91ef5c9c7aa56306
#
_entry.id   cdcb0689a46562aa91ef5c9c7aa56306
#
_cell.length_a   1.000
_cell.length_b   1.000
_cell.length_c   1.000
_cell.angle_alpha   90.00
_cell.angle_beta   90.00
_cell.angle_gamma   90.00
#
_symmetry.space_group_name_H-M   'P 1'
#
loop_
_entity.id
_entity.type
_entity.pdbx_description
1 polymer ?
#
loop_
_entity_poly.entity_id
_entity_poly.type
_entity_poly.pdbx_seq_one_letter_code
_entity_poly.pdbx_strand_id
1 'polypeptide(L)'
;SVDCLRGRLLDYFGQMHPASCGNCSSCKATYRTEDITRSAQMILSCVMRIRERLGYYVGKTLVIQVLRGSRDQRLLSLGLASLSTYGLMDKMSPSVIERYIEYLESAGYLEVDQRYSTLRPTKKASAVLFDGESVLMQKRVEPKAEKKRPRGAFSDEFEKGSLYEALRAQRAELAKRESVPAYVIFSNATLADMAEKAPRSLSELLEVSGVGER
;
A
#
# COMPACT_ATOMS: atom_id res chain seq x y z
N SER A 1 13.78 -1.79 -2.97
CA SER A 1 15.23 -1.83 -3.17
C SER A 1 15.93 -1.36 -1.92
N VAL A 2 16.89 -2.14 -1.45
CA VAL A 2 17.74 -1.83 -0.28
C VAL A 2 18.89 -0.91 -0.68
N ASP A 3 19.19 -0.85 -1.98
CA ASP A 3 20.31 -0.12 -2.53
C ASP A 3 20.16 1.41 -2.41
N CYS A 4 21.29 2.11 -2.37
CA CYS A 4 21.30 3.56 -2.35
C CYS A 4 20.62 4.12 -3.62
N LEU A 5 19.51 4.85 -3.45
CA LEU A 5 18.77 5.42 -4.59
C LEU A 5 19.61 6.41 -5.40
N ARG A 6 20.44 7.21 -4.71
CA ARG A 6 21.37 8.13 -5.38
C ARG A 6 22.45 7.36 -6.13
N GLY A 7 22.96 6.27 -5.55
CA GLY A 7 23.94 5.42 -6.20
C GLY A 7 23.39 4.83 -7.49
N ARG A 8 22.20 4.22 -7.46
CA ARG A 8 21.56 3.67 -8.67
C ARG A 8 21.36 4.71 -9.77
N LEU A 9 21.05 5.96 -9.40
CA LEU A 9 20.93 7.04 -10.36
C LEU A 9 22.29 7.39 -10.98
N LEU A 10 23.34 7.45 -10.17
CA LEU A 10 24.70 7.74 -10.63
C LEU A 10 25.27 6.60 -11.49
N ASP A 11 24.96 5.33 -11.15
CA ASP A 11 25.31 4.16 -11.99
C ASP A 11 24.72 4.27 -13.40
N TYR A 12 23.45 4.72 -13.50
CA TYR A 12 22.81 4.93 -14.81
C TYR A 12 23.58 5.93 -15.69
N PHE A 13 24.21 6.93 -15.06
CA PHE A 13 25.05 7.91 -15.76
C PHE A 13 26.54 7.53 -15.81
N GLY A 14 26.90 6.32 -15.39
CA GLY A 14 28.27 5.83 -15.41
C GLY A 14 29.22 6.56 -14.42
N GLN A 15 28.67 7.19 -13.38
CA GLN A 15 29.45 7.93 -12.38
C GLN A 15 29.80 7.06 -11.17
N MET A 16 31.06 7.11 -10.76
CA MET A 16 31.50 6.46 -9.51
C MET A 16 30.85 7.13 -8.30
N HIS A 17 30.39 6.33 -7.35
CA HIS A 17 29.78 6.82 -6.12
C HIS A 17 30.08 5.89 -4.94
N PRO A 18 30.00 6.37 -3.68
CA PRO A 18 30.12 5.51 -2.51
C PRO A 18 28.91 4.58 -2.40
N ALA A 19 29.08 3.41 -1.81
CA ALA A 19 28.02 2.40 -1.62
C ALA A 19 26.76 2.95 -0.91
N SER A 20 26.92 3.99 -0.09
CA SER A 20 25.83 4.65 0.63
C SER A 20 26.02 6.16 0.63
N CYS A 21 24.98 6.92 0.30
CA CYS A 21 25.01 8.38 0.37
C CYS A 21 24.61 8.93 1.74
N GLY A 22 24.16 8.09 2.69
CA GLY A 22 23.72 8.49 4.03
C GLY A 22 22.48 9.39 4.09
N ASN A 23 21.96 9.86 2.94
CA ASN A 23 20.91 10.88 2.92
C ASN A 23 19.60 10.46 2.22
N CYS A 24 19.62 9.49 1.31
CA CYS A 24 18.40 9.03 0.65
C CYS A 24 17.52 8.19 1.59
N SER A 25 16.25 8.01 1.21
CA SER A 25 15.28 7.27 2.00
C SER A 25 15.65 5.79 2.20
N SER A 26 16.44 5.18 1.30
CA SER A 26 16.99 3.84 1.50
C SER A 26 18.11 3.83 2.53
N CYS A 27 19.07 4.77 2.43
CA CYS A 27 20.20 4.83 3.37
C CYS A 27 19.78 5.20 4.81
N LYS A 28 18.73 5.99 4.97
CA LYS A 28 18.16 6.37 6.29
C LYS A 28 17.21 5.32 6.87
N ALA A 29 16.80 4.34 6.06
CA ALA A 29 15.87 3.31 6.53
C ALA A 29 16.57 2.27 7.40
N THR A 30 15.89 1.86 8.46
CA THR A 30 16.26 0.68 9.23
C THR A 30 15.63 -0.54 8.59
N TYR A 31 16.39 -1.59 8.35
CA TYR A 31 15.92 -2.85 7.81
C TYR A 31 15.96 -3.94 8.86
N ARG A 32 14.97 -4.82 8.86
CA ARG A 32 14.98 -6.08 9.60
C ARG A 32 14.95 -7.24 8.61
N THR A 33 15.72 -8.27 8.91
CA THR A 33 15.65 -9.52 8.17
C THR A 33 14.46 -10.34 8.66
N GLU A 34 13.58 -10.73 7.75
CA GLU A 34 12.42 -11.58 7.97
C GLU A 34 12.68 -12.90 7.24
N ASP A 35 12.61 -14.03 7.94
CA ASP A 35 12.66 -15.35 7.31
C ASP A 35 11.28 -15.64 6.70
N ILE A 36 11.25 -15.69 5.38
CA ILE A 36 10.04 -15.99 4.61
C ILE A 36 10.10 -17.36 3.93
N THR A 37 11.03 -18.23 4.31
CA THR A 37 11.28 -19.53 3.67
C THR A 37 10.00 -20.34 3.52
N ARG A 38 9.22 -20.50 4.59
CA ARG A 38 7.95 -21.22 4.55
C ARG A 38 6.93 -20.58 3.61
N SER A 39 6.85 -19.25 3.61
CA SER A 39 5.94 -18.52 2.71
C SER A 39 6.40 -18.65 1.25
N ALA A 40 7.70 -18.59 1.01
CA ALA A 40 8.27 -18.83 -0.31
C ALA A 40 7.96 -20.23 -0.84
N GLN A 41 8.15 -21.25 -0.02
CA GLN A 41 7.79 -22.65 -0.36
C GLN A 41 6.30 -22.79 -0.72
N MET A 42 5.40 -22.18 0.06
CA MET A 42 3.96 -22.20 -0.22
C MET A 42 3.63 -21.54 -1.56
N ILE A 43 4.24 -20.37 -1.84
CA ILE A 43 4.02 -19.63 -3.09
C ILE A 43 4.56 -20.42 -4.29
N LEU A 44 5.81 -20.88 -4.22
CA LEU A 44 6.46 -21.63 -5.30
C LEU A 44 5.72 -22.95 -5.59
N SER A 45 5.34 -23.71 -4.55
CA SER A 45 4.54 -24.93 -4.68
C SER A 45 3.17 -24.64 -5.30
N CYS A 46 2.53 -23.53 -4.94
CA CYS A 46 1.25 -23.14 -5.51
C CYS A 46 1.37 -22.88 -7.03
N VAL A 47 2.38 -22.14 -7.46
CA VAL A 47 2.62 -21.87 -8.89
C VAL A 47 2.83 -23.17 -9.66
N MET A 48 3.63 -24.11 -9.13
CA MET A 48 3.88 -25.40 -9.78
C MET A 48 2.60 -26.24 -9.88
N ARG A 49 1.83 -26.38 -8.80
CA ARG A 49 0.58 -27.16 -8.78
C ARG A 49 -0.51 -26.58 -9.66
N ILE A 50 -0.60 -25.25 -9.76
CA ILE A 50 -1.52 -24.61 -10.72
C ILE A 50 -1.13 -24.99 -12.15
N ARG A 51 0.18 -24.93 -12.48
CA ARG A 51 0.67 -25.36 -13.80
C ARG A 51 0.37 -26.83 -14.09
N GLU A 52 0.61 -27.71 -13.14
CA GLU A 52 0.29 -29.15 -13.28
C GLU A 52 -1.21 -29.36 -13.53
N ARG A 53 -2.06 -28.62 -12.85
CA ARG A 53 -3.52 -28.73 -12.98
C ARG A 53 -4.06 -28.16 -14.28
N LEU A 54 -3.55 -27.01 -14.73
CA LEU A 54 -4.05 -26.26 -15.90
C LEU A 54 -3.26 -26.49 -17.19
N GLY A 55 -2.03 -26.97 -17.08
CA GLY A 55 -1.11 -27.12 -18.23
C GLY A 55 -0.37 -25.84 -18.61
N TYR A 56 -0.68 -24.68 -17.98
CA TYR A 56 -0.05 -23.39 -18.25
C TYR A 56 0.20 -22.58 -16.96
N TYR A 57 1.09 -21.60 -17.05
CA TYR A 57 1.38 -20.68 -15.95
C TYR A 57 0.35 -19.56 -15.88
N VAL A 58 0.14 -19.03 -14.70
CA VAL A 58 -0.86 -17.98 -14.40
C VAL A 58 -0.22 -16.74 -13.79
N GLY A 59 -0.97 -15.63 -13.78
CA GLY A 59 -0.53 -14.38 -13.18
C GLY A 59 -0.64 -14.38 -11.66
N LYS A 60 0.04 -13.40 -11.02
CA LYS A 60 0.13 -13.24 -9.57
C LYS A 60 -1.24 -13.19 -8.87
N THR A 61 -2.24 -12.54 -9.47
CA THR A 61 -3.57 -12.39 -8.87
C THR A 61 -4.24 -13.75 -8.61
N LEU A 62 -4.18 -14.68 -9.58
CA LEU A 62 -4.78 -16.00 -9.40
C LEU A 62 -4.03 -16.84 -8.36
N VAL A 63 -2.70 -16.74 -8.32
CA VAL A 63 -1.87 -17.40 -7.28
C VAL A 63 -2.26 -16.89 -5.88
N ILE A 64 -2.41 -15.56 -5.71
CA ILE A 64 -2.84 -14.95 -4.44
C ILE A 64 -4.24 -15.44 -4.05
N GLN A 65 -5.17 -15.49 -4.99
CA GLN A 65 -6.54 -15.97 -4.75
C GLN A 65 -6.56 -17.44 -4.29
N VAL A 66 -5.77 -18.31 -4.92
CA VAL A 66 -5.65 -19.72 -4.52
C VAL A 66 -5.08 -19.85 -3.10
N LEU A 67 -3.96 -19.16 -2.83
CA LEU A 67 -3.31 -19.21 -1.51
C LEU A 67 -4.20 -18.67 -0.38
N ARG A 68 -5.08 -17.73 -0.68
CA ARG A 68 -6.05 -17.19 0.28
C ARG A 68 -7.33 -17.99 0.40
N GLY A 69 -7.54 -18.98 -0.45
CA GLY A 69 -8.79 -19.75 -0.45
C GLY A 69 -10.00 -18.93 -0.93
N SER A 70 -9.80 -18.11 -1.96
CA SER A 70 -10.90 -17.29 -2.54
C SER A 70 -11.99 -18.18 -3.14
N ARG A 71 -13.25 -17.84 -2.86
CA ARG A 71 -14.43 -18.51 -3.43
C ARG A 71 -14.86 -17.93 -4.78
N ASP A 72 -13.94 -17.33 -5.52
CA ASP A 72 -14.19 -16.80 -6.85
C ASP A 72 -14.67 -17.92 -7.78
N GLN A 73 -15.77 -17.66 -8.52
CA GLN A 73 -16.41 -18.65 -9.37
C GLN A 73 -15.48 -19.16 -10.48
N ARG A 74 -14.64 -18.30 -11.03
CA ARG A 74 -13.62 -18.66 -12.01
C ARG A 74 -12.60 -19.65 -11.43
N LEU A 75 -12.16 -19.43 -10.21
CA LEU A 75 -11.20 -20.32 -9.52
C LEU A 75 -11.83 -21.68 -9.25
N LEU A 76 -13.11 -21.73 -8.84
CA LEU A 76 -13.84 -22.95 -8.61
C LEU A 76 -14.07 -23.74 -9.91
N SER A 77 -14.43 -23.06 -11.00
CA SER A 77 -14.62 -23.71 -12.31
C SER A 77 -13.35 -24.32 -12.88
N LEU A 78 -12.18 -23.74 -12.57
CA LEU A 78 -10.86 -24.27 -12.95
C LEU A 78 -10.42 -25.45 -12.06
N GLY A 79 -11.18 -25.80 -11.02
CA GLY A 79 -10.86 -26.89 -10.09
C GLY A 79 -9.67 -26.58 -9.18
N LEU A 80 -9.31 -25.33 -8.99
CA LEU A 80 -8.13 -24.92 -8.21
C LEU A 80 -8.38 -24.98 -6.69
N ALA A 81 -9.64 -25.09 -6.27
CA ALA A 81 -10.00 -25.30 -4.86
C ALA A 81 -9.59 -26.68 -4.32
N SER A 82 -9.34 -27.66 -5.21
CA SER A 82 -8.87 -29.00 -4.83
C SER A 82 -7.36 -29.08 -4.59
N LEU A 83 -6.61 -28.02 -4.89
CA LEU A 83 -5.16 -27.98 -4.68
C LEU A 83 -4.84 -27.99 -3.19
N SER A 84 -3.84 -28.77 -2.78
CA SER A 84 -3.36 -28.78 -1.39
C SER A 84 -2.76 -27.44 -0.93
N THR A 85 -2.51 -26.51 -1.84
CA THR A 85 -2.07 -25.14 -1.55
C THR A 85 -3.21 -24.15 -1.42
N TYR A 86 -4.47 -24.59 -1.63
CA TYR A 86 -5.63 -23.74 -1.49
C TYR A 86 -5.87 -23.32 -0.02
N GLY A 87 -5.93 -22.03 0.23
CA GLY A 87 -6.20 -21.49 1.57
C GLY A 87 -5.02 -21.55 2.55
N LEU A 88 -3.82 -21.99 2.16
CA LEU A 88 -2.68 -22.07 3.08
C LEU A 88 -2.25 -20.72 3.67
N MET A 89 -2.61 -19.61 3.04
CA MET A 89 -2.28 -18.25 3.48
C MET A 89 -3.54 -17.40 3.70
N ASP A 90 -4.64 -18.01 4.15
CA ASP A 90 -5.94 -17.36 4.39
C ASP A 90 -5.86 -16.18 5.36
N LYS A 91 -5.01 -16.29 6.40
CA LYS A 91 -4.78 -15.28 7.43
C LYS A 91 -3.90 -14.11 6.98
N MET A 92 -3.23 -14.24 5.84
CA MET A 92 -2.38 -13.18 5.30
C MET A 92 -3.17 -12.22 4.41
N SER A 93 -2.86 -10.93 4.47
CA SER A 93 -3.45 -9.96 3.55
C SER A 93 -2.91 -10.16 2.13
N PRO A 94 -3.70 -9.85 1.07
CA PRO A 94 -3.25 -9.96 -0.31
C PRO A 94 -1.96 -9.18 -0.58
N SER A 95 -1.83 -7.99 0.00
CA SER A 95 -0.67 -7.12 -0.15
C SER A 95 0.62 -7.69 0.45
N VAL A 96 0.50 -8.51 1.50
CA VAL A 96 1.66 -9.21 2.08
C VAL A 96 2.13 -10.33 1.15
N ILE A 97 1.20 -11.13 0.62
CA ILE A 97 1.53 -12.21 -0.33
C ILE A 97 2.11 -11.61 -1.62
N GLU A 98 1.53 -10.54 -2.13
CA GLU A 98 2.02 -9.83 -3.31
C GLU A 98 3.46 -9.35 -3.12
N ARG A 99 3.78 -8.74 -1.98
CA ARG A 99 5.13 -8.31 -1.65
C ARG A 99 6.12 -9.48 -1.57
N TYR A 100 5.69 -10.64 -1.09
CA TYR A 100 6.55 -11.84 -1.10
C TYR A 100 6.79 -12.34 -2.52
N ILE A 101 5.79 -12.32 -3.39
CA ILE A 101 5.95 -12.66 -4.81
C ILE A 101 6.92 -11.69 -5.49
N GLU A 102 6.77 -10.39 -5.30
CA GLU A 102 7.68 -9.37 -5.85
C GLU A 102 9.12 -9.53 -5.34
N TYR A 103 9.27 -9.92 -4.07
CA TYR A 103 10.59 -10.24 -3.54
C TYR A 103 11.19 -11.48 -4.20
N LEU A 104 10.41 -12.56 -4.34
CA LEU A 104 10.85 -13.79 -5.02
C LEU A 104 11.21 -13.55 -6.48
N GLU A 105 10.53 -12.65 -7.15
CA GLU A 105 10.85 -12.19 -8.50
C GLU A 105 12.19 -11.44 -8.51
N SER A 106 12.33 -10.42 -7.66
CA SER A 106 13.56 -9.61 -7.59
C SER A 106 14.80 -10.41 -7.17
N ALA A 107 14.62 -11.45 -6.35
CA ALA A 107 15.67 -12.35 -5.91
C ALA A 107 15.96 -13.50 -6.91
N GLY A 108 15.20 -13.55 -8.02
CA GLY A 108 15.41 -14.51 -9.10
C GLY A 108 14.88 -15.93 -8.81
N TYR A 109 13.97 -16.11 -7.86
CA TYR A 109 13.26 -17.39 -7.64
C TYR A 109 12.05 -17.55 -8.57
N LEU A 110 11.44 -16.43 -8.96
CA LEU A 110 10.34 -16.36 -9.93
C LEU A 110 10.74 -15.46 -11.09
N GLU A 111 10.24 -15.77 -12.27
CA GLU A 111 10.35 -14.98 -13.48
C GLU A 111 8.95 -14.64 -13.97
N VAL A 112 8.75 -13.38 -14.41
CA VAL A 112 7.48 -12.93 -15.00
C VAL A 112 7.63 -12.89 -16.51
N ASP A 113 6.80 -13.65 -17.21
CA ASP A 113 6.68 -13.57 -18.65
C ASP A 113 6.06 -12.23 -19.04
N GLN A 114 6.82 -11.40 -19.75
CA GLN A 114 6.41 -10.03 -20.11
C GLN A 114 5.18 -9.99 -21.03
N ARG A 115 4.96 -11.04 -21.84
CA ARG A 115 3.85 -11.08 -22.79
C ARG A 115 2.51 -11.42 -22.14
N TYR A 116 2.54 -12.32 -21.13
CA TYR A 116 1.33 -12.85 -20.51
C TYR A 116 1.24 -12.53 -19.03
N SER A 117 2.24 -11.85 -18.47
CA SER A 117 2.35 -11.54 -17.03
C SER A 117 2.18 -12.77 -16.13
N THR A 118 2.67 -13.93 -16.59
CA THR A 118 2.58 -15.20 -15.86
C THR A 118 3.83 -15.47 -15.04
N LEU A 119 3.65 -16.07 -13.86
CA LEU A 119 4.73 -16.41 -12.94
C LEU A 119 5.33 -17.78 -13.30
N ARG A 120 6.64 -17.86 -13.50
CA ARG A 120 7.39 -19.09 -13.76
C ARG A 120 8.46 -19.30 -12.68
N PRO A 121 8.53 -20.46 -12.03
CA PRO A 121 9.63 -20.77 -11.13
C PRO A 121 10.94 -20.93 -11.93
N THR A 122 12.02 -20.38 -11.41
CA THR A 122 13.36 -20.55 -11.98
C THR A 122 14.04 -21.81 -11.43
N LYS A 123 15.22 -22.17 -11.93
CA LYS A 123 16.03 -23.26 -11.36
C LYS A 123 16.39 -23.02 -9.89
N LYS A 124 16.56 -21.75 -9.49
CA LYS A 124 16.83 -21.39 -8.10
C LYS A 124 15.67 -21.72 -7.16
N ALA A 125 14.44 -21.71 -7.64
CA ALA A 125 13.27 -22.10 -6.84
C ALA A 125 13.33 -23.56 -6.37
N SER A 126 14.00 -24.45 -7.11
CA SER A 126 14.17 -25.86 -6.73
C SER A 126 14.99 -26.00 -5.43
N ALA A 127 16.01 -25.16 -5.23
CA ALA A 127 16.81 -25.18 -4.02
C ALA A 127 15.99 -24.85 -2.76
N VAL A 128 15.04 -23.93 -2.87
CA VAL A 128 14.12 -23.60 -1.77
C VAL A 128 13.11 -24.72 -1.48
N LEU A 129 12.65 -25.40 -2.54
CA LEU A 129 11.63 -26.44 -2.42
C LEU A 129 12.19 -27.79 -1.95
N PHE A 130 13.39 -28.18 -2.40
CA PHE A 130 13.93 -29.51 -2.24
C PHE A 130 15.22 -29.56 -1.41
N ASP A 131 16.08 -28.52 -1.48
CA ASP A 131 17.39 -28.52 -0.83
C ASP A 131 17.39 -27.74 0.49
N GLY A 132 16.25 -27.14 0.88
CA GLY A 132 16.10 -26.45 2.17
C GLY A 132 16.79 -25.07 2.23
N GLU A 133 17.06 -24.45 1.08
CA GLU A 133 17.62 -23.09 1.04
C GLU A 133 16.68 -22.11 1.74
N SER A 134 17.22 -21.31 2.68
CA SER A 134 16.46 -20.30 3.41
C SER A 134 16.32 -19.02 2.59
N VAL A 135 15.13 -18.42 2.63
CA VAL A 135 14.81 -17.17 1.95
C VAL A 135 14.64 -16.06 2.98
N LEU A 136 15.64 -15.18 3.05
CA LEU A 136 15.70 -14.07 3.99
C LEU A 136 15.39 -12.75 3.28
N MET A 137 14.26 -12.16 3.59
CA MET A 137 13.82 -10.88 3.01
C MET A 137 14.17 -9.73 3.95
N GLN A 138 14.79 -8.69 3.40
CA GLN A 138 14.97 -7.44 4.13
C GLN A 138 13.70 -6.60 4.06
N LYS A 139 13.04 -6.43 5.21
CA LYS A 139 11.87 -5.59 5.37
C LYS A 139 12.27 -4.25 5.96
N ARG A 140 11.91 -3.19 5.27
CA ARG A 140 12.06 -1.85 5.82
C ARG A 140 11.22 -1.73 7.08
N VAL A 141 11.85 -1.38 8.20
CA VAL A 141 11.15 -0.98 9.41
C VAL A 141 10.63 0.42 9.13
N GLU A 142 9.36 0.51 8.74
CA GLU A 142 8.71 1.81 8.82
C GLU A 142 8.67 2.16 10.32
N PRO A 143 9.23 3.34 10.73
CA PRO A 143 8.94 3.85 12.05
C PRO A 143 7.43 3.80 12.14
N LYS A 144 6.87 3.19 13.21
CA LYS A 144 5.42 3.22 13.45
C LYS A 144 5.01 4.63 13.15
N ALA A 145 4.37 4.86 12.00
CA ALA A 145 3.79 6.14 11.71
C ALA A 145 2.89 6.36 12.91
N GLU A 146 3.23 7.32 13.77
CA GLU A 146 2.22 7.98 14.56
C GLU A 146 1.10 8.16 13.57
N LYS A 147 -0.05 7.51 13.84
CA LYS A 147 -1.20 7.55 12.94
C LYS A 147 -1.34 9.01 12.61
N LYS A 148 -0.86 9.43 11.42
CA LYS A 148 -1.11 10.77 10.92
C LYS A 148 -2.61 10.84 11.00
N ARG A 149 -3.11 11.60 11.98
CA ARG A 149 -4.53 11.89 12.10
C ARG A 149 -4.95 12.20 10.69
N PRO A 150 -5.99 11.53 10.14
CA PRO A 150 -6.40 11.78 8.77
C PRO A 150 -6.53 13.29 8.66
N ARG A 151 -5.82 13.91 7.71
CA ARG A 151 -5.97 15.33 7.40
C ARG A 151 -7.43 15.50 7.03
N GLY A 152 -8.24 15.96 7.99
CA GLY A 152 -9.70 16.07 7.84
C GLY A 152 -10.54 15.42 8.93
N ALA A 153 -9.99 14.60 9.84
CA ALA A 153 -10.68 14.29 11.09
C ALA A 153 -10.32 15.37 12.11
N PHE A 154 -10.93 16.54 11.96
CA PHE A 154 -11.15 17.39 13.10
C PHE A 154 -12.09 16.60 14.02
N SER A 155 -11.57 16.24 15.21
CA SER A 155 -12.38 15.70 16.29
C SER A 155 -13.55 16.66 16.53
N ASP A 156 -14.78 16.14 16.55
CA ASP A 156 -15.99 16.87 16.97
C ASP A 156 -15.94 17.19 18.50
N GLU A 157 -14.79 17.68 19.00
CA GLU A 157 -14.60 18.10 20.39
C GLU A 157 -14.88 19.60 20.59
N PHE A 158 -15.63 20.24 19.68
CA PHE A 158 -16.23 21.52 19.98
C PHE A 158 -17.53 21.28 20.74
N GLU A 159 -17.61 21.83 21.95
CA GLU A 159 -18.80 21.73 22.83
C GLU A 159 -20.07 22.17 22.10
N LYS A 160 -21.18 21.42 22.29
CA LYS A 160 -22.50 21.75 21.78
C LYS A 160 -22.89 23.17 22.23
N GLY A 161 -23.10 24.07 21.27
CA GLY A 161 -23.37 25.49 21.52
C GLY A 161 -22.20 26.43 21.15
N SER A 162 -21.12 25.91 20.62
CA SER A 162 -19.96 26.68 20.19
C SER A 162 -20.22 27.49 18.90
N LEU A 163 -19.44 28.55 18.68
CA LEU A 163 -19.45 29.35 17.45
C LEU A 163 -19.30 28.47 16.19
N TYR A 164 -18.54 27.37 16.29
CA TYR A 164 -18.38 26.40 15.22
C TYR A 164 -19.71 25.77 14.77
N GLU A 165 -20.59 25.37 15.70
CA GLU A 165 -21.90 24.81 15.34
C GLU A 165 -22.82 25.84 14.69
N ALA A 166 -22.80 27.08 15.16
CA ALA A 166 -23.51 28.17 14.53
C ALA A 166 -23.05 28.40 13.08
N LEU A 167 -21.74 28.45 12.85
CA LEU A 167 -21.16 28.56 11.51
C LEU A 167 -21.50 27.37 10.62
N ARG A 168 -21.51 26.14 11.18
CA ARG A 168 -21.90 24.92 10.47
C ARG A 168 -23.36 24.93 10.02
N ALA A 169 -24.26 25.42 10.88
CA ALA A 169 -25.68 25.59 10.57
C ALA A 169 -25.89 26.59 9.45
N GLN A 170 -25.26 27.78 9.54
CA GLN A 170 -25.28 28.83 8.52
C GLN A 170 -24.78 28.33 7.18
N ARG A 171 -23.65 27.62 7.18
CA ARG A 171 -23.11 26.97 5.96
C ARG A 171 -24.11 26.02 5.32
N ALA A 172 -24.81 25.21 6.12
CA ALA A 172 -25.78 24.25 5.61
C ALA A 172 -27.00 24.96 4.98
N GLU A 173 -27.46 26.08 5.53
CA GLU A 173 -28.52 26.90 4.95
C GLU A 173 -28.08 27.54 3.62
N LEU A 174 -26.87 28.12 3.58
CA LEU A 174 -26.31 28.70 2.36
C LEU A 174 -26.17 27.62 1.27
N ALA A 175 -25.66 26.44 1.61
CA ALA A 175 -25.51 25.33 0.67
C ALA A 175 -26.86 24.88 0.07
N LYS A 176 -27.93 24.85 0.88
CA LYS A 176 -29.29 24.53 0.41
C LYS A 176 -29.81 25.63 -0.54
N ARG A 177 -29.60 26.90 -0.19
CA ARG A 177 -30.05 28.02 -0.99
C ARG A 177 -29.35 28.06 -2.35
N GLU A 178 -28.04 27.82 -2.37
CA GLU A 178 -27.24 27.84 -3.60
C GLU A 178 -27.26 26.49 -4.34
N SER A 179 -27.97 25.46 -3.80
CA SER A 179 -28.05 24.11 -4.37
C SER A 179 -26.67 23.45 -4.62
N VAL A 180 -25.73 23.69 -3.72
CA VAL A 180 -24.36 23.15 -3.77
C VAL A 180 -24.05 22.33 -2.51
N PRO A 181 -23.10 21.37 -2.58
CA PRO A 181 -22.62 20.68 -1.39
C PRO A 181 -21.97 21.63 -0.39
N ALA A 182 -22.19 21.40 0.92
CA ALA A 182 -21.73 22.30 1.99
C ALA A 182 -20.21 22.56 1.99
N TYR A 183 -19.39 21.60 1.56
CA TYR A 183 -17.94 21.74 1.49
C TYR A 183 -17.48 22.72 0.38
N VAL A 184 -18.34 23.03 -0.59
CA VAL A 184 -18.06 23.99 -1.66
C VAL A 184 -18.11 25.42 -1.12
N ILE A 185 -18.94 25.67 -0.11
CA ILE A 185 -19.02 26.99 0.54
C ILE A 185 -17.77 27.22 1.39
N PHE A 186 -17.55 26.35 2.39
CA PHE A 186 -16.35 26.35 3.23
C PHE A 186 -16.04 24.93 3.71
N SER A 187 -14.75 24.60 3.82
CA SER A 187 -14.34 23.32 4.42
C SER A 187 -14.56 23.30 5.94
N ASN A 188 -14.59 22.10 6.54
CA ASN A 188 -14.66 21.99 8.00
C ASN A 188 -13.44 22.63 8.69
N ALA A 189 -12.26 22.56 8.06
CA ALA A 189 -11.05 23.17 8.55
C ALA A 189 -11.16 24.72 8.56
N THR A 190 -11.73 25.30 7.52
CA THR A 190 -11.99 26.75 7.44
C THR A 190 -12.98 27.20 8.53
N LEU A 191 -14.05 26.42 8.79
CA LEU A 191 -15.00 26.75 9.87
C LEU A 191 -14.36 26.65 11.24
N ALA A 192 -13.46 25.69 11.48
CA ALA A 192 -12.74 25.57 12.73
C ALA A 192 -11.81 26.77 12.97
N ASP A 193 -11.06 27.18 11.94
CA ASP A 193 -10.18 28.35 12.02
C ASP A 193 -10.98 29.65 12.19
N MET A 194 -12.17 29.79 11.55
CA MET A 194 -13.12 30.88 11.80
C MET A 194 -13.61 30.89 13.25
N ALA A 195 -13.92 29.73 13.82
CA ALA A 195 -14.41 29.65 15.18
C ALA A 195 -13.31 29.98 16.21
N GLU A 196 -12.06 29.62 15.92
CA GLU A 196 -10.91 29.91 16.78
C GLU A 196 -10.52 31.39 16.72
N LYS A 197 -10.44 31.98 15.53
CA LYS A 197 -10.05 33.39 15.33
C LYS A 197 -11.19 34.39 15.59
N ALA A 198 -12.45 33.95 15.48
CA ALA A 198 -13.64 34.75 15.64
C ALA A 198 -13.56 36.14 14.95
N PRO A 199 -13.29 36.20 13.62
CA PRO A 199 -13.05 37.46 12.91
C PRO A 199 -14.23 38.42 13.01
N ARG A 200 -13.96 39.69 13.30
CA ARG A 200 -14.96 40.77 13.45
C ARG A 200 -14.93 41.77 12.33
N SER A 201 -13.95 41.66 11.43
CA SER A 201 -13.81 42.52 10.25
C SER A 201 -13.52 41.68 8.99
N LEU A 202 -13.76 42.27 7.82
CA LEU A 202 -13.40 41.63 6.55
C LEU A 202 -11.89 41.37 6.42
N SER A 203 -11.07 42.27 6.96
CA SER A 203 -9.61 42.10 6.97
C SER A 203 -9.20 40.86 7.77
N GLU A 204 -9.78 40.67 8.98
CA GLU A 204 -9.52 39.51 9.82
C GLU A 204 -10.10 38.19 9.21
N LEU A 205 -11.19 38.31 8.46
CA LEU A 205 -11.78 37.15 7.76
C LEU A 205 -10.85 36.63 6.65
N LEU A 206 -10.12 37.52 5.97
CA LEU A 206 -9.14 37.15 4.94
C LEU A 206 -7.89 36.44 5.53
N GLU A 207 -7.64 36.56 6.84
CA GLU A 207 -6.57 35.85 7.54
C GLU A 207 -6.96 34.42 7.90
N VAL A 208 -8.22 34.04 7.69
CA VAL A 208 -8.70 32.69 7.94
C VAL A 208 -8.25 31.77 6.81
N SER A 209 -7.71 30.62 7.18
CA SER A 209 -7.23 29.61 6.22
C SER A 209 -8.37 29.09 5.33
N GLY A 210 -8.23 29.27 4.04
CA GLY A 210 -9.22 28.85 3.04
C GLY A 210 -10.32 29.87 2.73
N VAL A 211 -10.16 31.12 3.19
CA VAL A 211 -10.90 32.30 2.74
C VAL A 211 -10.01 33.09 1.78
N GLY A 212 -10.51 33.43 0.61
CA GLY A 212 -9.81 34.21 -0.40
C GLY A 212 -10.66 35.39 -0.88
N GLU A 213 -10.01 36.36 -1.50
CA GLU A 213 -10.69 37.46 -2.21
C GLU A 213 -11.35 36.92 -3.49
N ARG A 214 -12.69 36.93 -3.52
CA ARG A 214 -13.49 36.69 -4.74
C ARG A 214 -14.69 37.62 -4.75
#